data_d05bd83e56edaa9fe1a79ec37e470f41
#
_entry.id   d05bd83e56edaa9fe1a79ec37e470f41
#
_cell.length_a   1.000
_cell.length_b   1.000
_cell.length_c   1.000
_cell.angle_alpha   90.00
_cell.angle_beta   90.00
_cell.angle_gamma   90.00
#
_symmetry.space_group_name_H-M   'P 1'
#
loop_
_entity.id
_entity.type
_entity.pdbx_description
1 polymer ?
#
loop_
_entity_poly.entity_id
_entity_poly.type
_entity_poly.pdbx_seq_one_letter_code
_entity_poly.pdbx_strand_id
1 'polypeptide(L)'
;MSALIHAVYPVQAGDYTRAGEASADIKRRLKQLGVSSLVMRRVAVASYEVELNLVIHSLGGELILEVDMSGIRLTSQDVGPGIPNIEMAMQEGYSTASEEARAMGFGAGMGLPNMKRNADSFEIDSQPGKGTRISMGFSLNG
;
A
#
# COMPACT_ATOMS: atom_id res chain seq x y z
N MET A 1 24.97 -0.13 -1.43
CA MET A 1 24.60 -1.50 -1.04
C MET A 1 23.50 -1.98 -1.99
N SER A 2 23.65 -3.17 -2.54
CA SER A 2 22.64 -3.70 -3.45
C SER A 2 21.41 -4.16 -2.67
N ALA A 3 20.24 -4.01 -3.26
CA ALA A 3 18.99 -4.46 -2.67
C ALA A 3 18.95 -5.99 -2.61
N LEU A 4 18.44 -6.55 -1.51
CA LEU A 4 18.17 -7.98 -1.38
C LEU A 4 16.93 -8.36 -2.17
N ILE A 5 15.95 -7.45 -2.24
CA ILE A 5 14.75 -7.58 -3.05
C ILE A 5 14.49 -6.25 -3.75
N HIS A 6 14.12 -6.32 -5.02
CA HIS A 6 13.51 -5.21 -5.74
C HIS A 6 12.43 -5.82 -6.63
N ALA A 7 11.18 -5.65 -6.24
CA ALA A 7 10.05 -6.23 -6.96
C ALA A 7 9.02 -5.17 -7.28
N VAL A 8 8.44 -5.23 -8.48
CA VAL A 8 7.42 -4.31 -8.95
C VAL A 8 6.15 -5.11 -9.23
N TYR A 9 5.03 -4.63 -8.69
CA TYR A 9 3.72 -5.27 -8.83
C TYR A 9 2.75 -4.32 -9.51
N PRO A 10 2.47 -4.51 -10.81
CA PRO A 10 1.42 -3.74 -11.46
C PRO A 10 0.05 -4.06 -10.86
N VAL A 11 -0.76 -3.04 -10.63
CA VAL A 11 -2.11 -3.18 -10.08
C VAL A 11 -3.08 -2.45 -10.98
N GLN A 12 -4.12 -3.15 -11.44
CA GLN A 12 -5.14 -2.57 -12.29
C GLN A 12 -6.29 -2.00 -11.48
N ALA A 13 -6.74 -0.82 -11.83
CA ALA A 13 -7.92 -0.22 -11.22
C ALA A 13 -9.14 -1.11 -11.45
N GLY A 14 -9.95 -1.28 -10.41
CA GLY A 14 -11.17 -2.07 -10.49
C GLY A 14 -11.01 -3.57 -10.50
N ASP A 15 -9.78 -4.08 -10.39
CA ASP A 15 -9.52 -5.52 -10.41
C ASP A 15 -9.67 -6.12 -9.02
N TYR A 16 -10.91 -6.21 -8.55
CA TYR A 16 -11.24 -6.70 -7.21
C TYR A 16 -10.93 -8.19 -7.05
N THR A 17 -10.94 -8.96 -8.13
CA THR A 17 -10.70 -10.41 -8.05
C THR A 17 -9.25 -10.74 -7.75
N ARG A 18 -8.32 -9.83 -8.10
CA ARG A 18 -6.89 -10.01 -7.83
C ARG A 18 -6.41 -9.20 -6.63
N ALA A 19 -7.29 -8.46 -5.99
CA ALA A 19 -6.91 -7.67 -4.83
C ALA A 19 -6.35 -8.58 -3.75
N GLY A 20 -5.14 -8.26 -3.27
CA GLY A 20 -4.44 -9.07 -2.28
C GLY A 20 -3.31 -9.93 -2.82
N GLU A 21 -3.22 -10.13 -4.14
CA GLU A 21 -2.15 -10.96 -4.72
C GLU A 21 -0.76 -10.34 -4.49
N ALA A 22 -0.62 -9.04 -4.68
CA ALA A 22 0.66 -8.36 -4.49
C ALA A 22 1.10 -8.43 -3.03
N SER A 23 0.21 -8.12 -2.09
CA SER A 23 0.53 -8.16 -0.67
C SER A 23 0.84 -9.58 -0.20
N ALA A 24 0.17 -10.60 -0.73
CA ALA A 24 0.47 -11.99 -0.41
C ALA A 24 1.88 -12.38 -0.88
N ASP A 25 2.27 -11.96 -2.08
CA ASP A 25 3.61 -12.23 -2.59
C ASP A 25 4.69 -11.49 -1.79
N ILE A 26 4.42 -10.25 -1.41
CA ILE A 26 5.31 -9.48 -0.54
C ILE A 26 5.55 -10.23 0.77
N LYS A 27 4.48 -10.69 1.41
CA LYS A 27 4.57 -11.46 2.66
C LYS A 27 5.40 -12.71 2.47
N ARG A 28 5.19 -13.44 1.38
CA ARG A 28 5.94 -14.66 1.07
C ARG A 28 7.44 -14.38 0.92
N ARG A 29 7.79 -13.30 0.21
CA ARG A 29 9.19 -12.93 0.00
C ARG A 29 9.89 -12.55 1.31
N LEU A 30 9.20 -11.79 2.17
CA LEU A 30 9.74 -11.41 3.47
C LEU A 30 9.94 -12.64 4.37
N LYS A 31 9.01 -13.58 4.32
CA LYS A 31 9.14 -14.84 5.06
C LYS A 31 10.36 -15.62 4.60
N GLN A 32 10.60 -15.69 3.30
CA GLN A 32 11.76 -16.38 2.73
C GLN A 32 13.08 -15.73 3.16
N LEU A 33 13.09 -14.41 3.34
CA LEU A 33 14.27 -13.70 3.83
C LEU A 33 14.51 -13.86 5.33
N GLY A 34 13.56 -14.44 6.07
CA GLY A 34 13.67 -14.58 7.50
C GLY A 34 13.34 -13.33 8.29
N VAL A 35 12.58 -12.41 7.71
CA VAL A 35 12.10 -11.21 8.42
C VAL A 35 11.21 -11.65 9.58
N SER A 36 11.33 -10.97 10.75
CA SER A 36 10.55 -11.33 11.92
C SER A 36 9.04 -11.30 11.63
N SER A 37 8.29 -12.15 12.34
CA SER A 37 6.85 -12.23 12.12
C SER A 37 6.14 -10.93 12.46
N LEU A 38 6.63 -10.17 13.44
CA LEU A 38 6.07 -8.87 13.79
C LEU A 38 6.22 -7.87 12.65
N VAL A 39 7.43 -7.74 12.10
CA VAL A 39 7.70 -6.83 10.97
C VAL A 39 6.93 -7.28 9.74
N MET A 40 6.95 -8.58 9.44
CA MET A 40 6.24 -9.14 8.29
C MET A 40 4.72 -8.83 8.36
N ARG A 41 4.12 -8.94 9.55
CA ARG A 41 2.69 -8.63 9.73
C ARG A 41 2.41 -7.16 9.45
N ARG A 42 3.26 -6.26 9.96
CA ARG A 42 3.10 -4.81 9.74
C ARG A 42 3.17 -4.47 8.26
N VAL A 43 4.14 -5.02 7.55
CA VAL A 43 4.28 -4.80 6.11
C VAL A 43 3.09 -5.39 5.36
N ALA A 44 2.63 -6.58 5.76
CA ALA A 44 1.49 -7.23 5.11
C ALA A 44 0.22 -6.38 5.21
N VAL A 45 -0.08 -5.82 6.38
CA VAL A 45 -1.24 -4.94 6.55
C VAL A 45 -1.10 -3.70 5.68
N ALA A 46 0.04 -3.02 5.76
CA ALA A 46 0.26 -1.79 4.99
C ALA A 46 0.20 -2.04 3.49
N SER A 47 0.81 -3.12 3.01
CA SER A 47 0.82 -3.44 1.58
C SER A 47 -0.57 -3.80 1.06
N TYR A 48 -1.36 -4.52 1.85
CA TYR A 48 -2.73 -4.84 1.47
C TYR A 48 -3.57 -3.57 1.34
N GLU A 49 -3.47 -2.66 2.32
CA GLU A 49 -4.22 -1.40 2.30
C GLU A 49 -3.84 -0.53 1.10
N VAL A 50 -2.55 -0.41 0.79
CA VAL A 50 -2.13 0.41 -0.34
C VAL A 50 -2.50 -0.25 -1.67
N GLU A 51 -2.48 -1.57 -1.75
CA GLU A 51 -2.95 -2.31 -2.92
C GLU A 51 -4.42 -2.06 -3.17
N LEU A 52 -5.25 -2.11 -2.12
CA LEU A 52 -6.68 -1.80 -2.23
C LEU A 52 -6.91 -0.36 -2.70
N ASN A 53 -6.11 0.59 -2.22
CA ASN A 53 -6.21 1.96 -2.69
C ASN A 53 -5.98 2.06 -4.21
N LEU A 54 -5.02 1.33 -4.73
CA LEU A 54 -4.78 1.31 -6.17
C LEU A 54 -5.96 0.72 -6.94
N VAL A 55 -6.57 -0.34 -6.40
CA VAL A 55 -7.72 -0.99 -7.02
C VAL A 55 -8.96 -0.10 -6.99
N ILE A 56 -9.21 0.58 -5.86
CA ILE A 56 -10.47 1.29 -5.62
C ILE A 56 -10.42 2.74 -6.09
N HIS A 57 -9.32 3.45 -5.83
CA HIS A 57 -9.28 4.91 -5.94
C HIS A 57 -8.41 5.44 -7.07
N SER A 58 -7.65 4.60 -7.75
CA SER A 58 -6.75 5.05 -8.82
C SER A 58 -7.26 4.63 -10.20
N LEU A 59 -6.55 5.07 -11.22
CA LEU A 59 -6.73 4.60 -12.61
C LEU A 59 -5.71 3.53 -12.97
N GLY A 60 -5.06 2.96 -11.98
CA GLY A 60 -4.02 1.97 -12.13
C GLY A 60 -2.69 2.47 -11.60
N GLY A 61 -1.80 1.57 -11.28
CA GLY A 61 -0.49 1.94 -10.77
C GLY A 61 0.35 0.71 -10.44
N GLU A 62 1.32 0.90 -9.57
CA GLU A 62 2.21 -0.18 -9.18
C GLU A 62 2.65 -0.05 -7.73
N LEU A 63 2.98 -1.20 -7.14
CA LEU A 63 3.67 -1.30 -5.87
C LEU A 63 5.12 -1.66 -6.12
N ILE A 64 6.03 -1.03 -5.40
CA ILE A 64 7.46 -1.30 -5.49
C ILE A 64 7.96 -1.70 -4.11
N LEU A 65 8.48 -2.90 -4.01
CA LEU A 65 9.07 -3.42 -2.78
C LEU A 65 10.58 -3.42 -2.90
N GLU A 66 11.25 -2.77 -1.96
CA GLU A 66 12.71 -2.76 -1.88
C GLU A 66 13.12 -3.17 -0.48
N VAL A 67 14.03 -4.14 -0.39
CA VAL A 67 14.57 -4.60 0.89
C VAL A 67 16.09 -4.63 0.78
N ASP A 68 16.75 -4.05 1.76
CA ASP A 68 18.20 -4.13 1.92
C ASP A 68 18.56 -4.22 3.41
N MET A 69 19.84 -4.13 3.72
CA MET A 69 20.28 -4.23 5.12
C MET A 69 19.81 -3.06 5.99
N SER A 70 19.42 -1.93 5.37
CA SER A 70 18.94 -0.76 6.11
C SER A 70 17.46 -0.83 6.44
N GLY A 71 16.68 -1.66 5.76
CA GLY A 71 15.26 -1.80 6.04
C GLY A 71 14.44 -2.18 4.83
N ILE A 72 13.13 -2.00 4.98
CA ILE A 72 12.13 -2.31 3.96
C ILE A 72 11.49 -1.00 3.53
N ARG A 73 11.39 -0.78 2.22
CA ARG A 73 10.67 0.34 1.65
C ARG A 73 9.58 -0.17 0.72
N LEU A 74 8.39 0.32 0.92
CA LEU A 74 7.25 0.02 0.07
C LEU A 74 6.71 1.32 -0.50
N THR A 75 6.66 1.42 -1.82
CA THR A 75 6.20 2.61 -2.52
C THR A 75 5.03 2.25 -3.43
N SER A 76 3.97 3.04 -3.40
CA SER A 76 2.93 2.96 -4.42
C SER A 76 3.00 4.21 -5.30
N GLN A 77 2.78 4.01 -6.57
CA GLN A 77 2.75 5.08 -7.56
C GLN A 77 1.56 4.84 -8.46
N ASP A 78 0.61 5.76 -8.48
CA ASP A 78 -0.55 5.62 -9.33
C ASP A 78 -0.70 6.77 -10.29
N VAL A 79 -1.51 6.54 -11.33
CA VAL A 79 -2.08 7.57 -12.18
C VAL A 79 -3.51 7.74 -11.72
N GLY A 80 -4.01 8.94 -11.71
CA GLY A 80 -5.40 9.03 -11.38
C GLY A 80 -5.79 10.37 -10.83
N PRO A 81 -6.96 10.43 -10.19
CA PRO A 81 -7.51 11.73 -9.81
C PRO A 81 -6.74 12.40 -8.68
N GLY A 82 -5.89 11.67 -7.96
CA GLY A 82 -5.26 12.17 -6.76
C GLY A 82 -6.24 12.18 -5.58
N ILE A 83 -5.77 12.66 -4.44
CA ILE A 83 -6.56 12.79 -3.22
C ILE A 83 -6.84 14.29 -3.01
N PRO A 84 -8.10 14.74 -3.16
CA PRO A 84 -8.41 16.16 -3.05
C PRO A 84 -8.14 16.74 -1.67
N ASN A 85 -8.33 15.93 -0.63
CA ASN A 85 -8.13 16.38 0.75
C ASN A 85 -7.50 15.25 1.56
N ILE A 86 -6.17 15.34 1.74
CA ILE A 86 -5.39 14.33 2.45
C ILE A 86 -5.81 14.25 3.92
N GLU A 87 -6.09 15.39 4.56
CA GLU A 87 -6.52 15.38 5.96
C GLU A 87 -7.79 14.58 6.18
N MET A 88 -8.79 14.77 5.31
CA MET A 88 -10.03 13.98 5.37
C MET A 88 -9.77 12.51 5.08
N ALA A 89 -8.91 12.22 4.10
CA ALA A 89 -8.58 10.85 3.74
C ALA A 89 -7.86 10.11 4.88
N MET A 90 -7.17 10.82 5.75
CA MET A 90 -6.51 10.24 6.92
C MET A 90 -7.48 9.98 8.09
N GLN A 91 -8.70 10.48 8.03
CA GLN A 91 -9.71 10.24 9.07
C GLN A 91 -10.28 8.83 8.92
N GLU A 92 -10.40 8.13 10.05
CA GLU A 92 -10.99 6.80 10.05
C GLU A 92 -12.46 6.87 9.64
N GLY A 93 -12.86 5.95 8.77
CA GLY A 93 -14.22 5.87 8.26
C GLY A 93 -14.49 6.70 7.01
N TYR A 94 -13.58 7.63 6.64
CA TYR A 94 -13.76 8.38 5.40
C TYR A 94 -13.40 7.52 4.19
N SER A 95 -14.30 7.46 3.20
CA SER A 95 -14.05 6.70 1.98
C SER A 95 -14.83 7.27 0.81
N THR A 96 -14.17 7.24 -0.38
CA THR A 96 -14.81 7.55 -1.66
C THR A 96 -15.09 6.30 -2.47
N ALA A 97 -15.03 5.12 -1.85
CA ALA A 97 -15.26 3.86 -2.53
C ALA A 97 -16.67 3.77 -3.11
N SER A 98 -16.78 3.15 -4.28
CA SER A 98 -18.05 2.92 -4.94
C SER A 98 -18.92 1.92 -4.18
N GLU A 99 -20.23 1.88 -4.51
CA GLU A 99 -21.12 0.87 -3.94
C GLU A 99 -20.67 -0.55 -4.27
N GLU A 100 -20.15 -0.77 -5.48
CA GLU A 100 -19.63 -2.07 -5.88
C GLU A 100 -18.48 -2.51 -4.97
N ALA A 101 -17.52 -1.64 -4.73
CA ALA A 101 -16.38 -1.96 -3.87
C ALA A 101 -16.85 -2.23 -2.44
N ARG A 102 -17.78 -1.43 -1.92
CA ARG A 102 -18.32 -1.62 -0.57
C ARG A 102 -19.09 -2.93 -0.43
N ALA A 103 -19.85 -3.29 -1.47
CA ALA A 103 -20.58 -4.56 -1.48
C ALA A 103 -19.63 -5.77 -1.42
N MET A 104 -18.41 -5.61 -1.94
CA MET A 104 -17.37 -6.63 -1.88
C MET A 104 -16.52 -6.57 -0.60
N GLY A 105 -16.85 -5.69 0.33
CA GLY A 105 -16.17 -5.56 1.61
C GLY A 105 -15.00 -4.58 1.61
N PHE A 106 -14.82 -3.79 0.56
CA PHE A 106 -13.73 -2.84 0.44
C PHE A 106 -14.18 -1.42 0.79
N GLY A 107 -13.21 -0.56 1.06
CA GLY A 107 -13.46 0.87 1.18
C GLY A 107 -14.08 1.31 2.50
N ALA A 108 -13.71 0.66 3.60
CA ALA A 108 -14.22 1.02 4.92
C ALA A 108 -13.66 2.33 5.47
N GLY A 109 -12.76 3.00 4.76
CA GLY A 109 -12.19 4.27 5.18
C GLY A 109 -11.04 4.15 6.18
N MET A 110 -10.43 2.97 6.29
CA MET A 110 -9.35 2.69 7.24
C MET A 110 -7.97 2.57 6.60
N GLY A 111 -7.88 2.64 5.26
CA GLY A 111 -6.65 2.35 4.51
C GLY A 111 -5.46 3.21 4.90
N LEU A 112 -5.57 4.54 4.74
CA LEU A 112 -4.46 5.44 5.06
C LEU A 112 -4.11 5.44 6.55
N PRO A 113 -5.08 5.49 7.49
CA PRO A 113 -4.76 5.34 8.91
C PRO A 113 -4.04 4.03 9.23
N ASN A 114 -4.43 2.92 8.64
CA ASN A 114 -3.79 1.63 8.86
C ASN A 114 -2.35 1.60 8.32
N MET A 115 -2.11 2.18 7.16
CA MET A 115 -0.76 2.30 6.61
C MET A 115 0.15 3.08 7.56
N LYS A 116 -0.31 4.25 8.01
CA LYS A 116 0.47 5.09 8.90
C LYS A 116 0.76 4.41 10.24
N ARG A 117 -0.20 3.69 10.79
CA ARG A 117 -0.02 2.98 12.06
C ARG A 117 1.01 1.87 11.98
N ASN A 118 1.11 1.19 10.84
CA ASN A 118 1.96 0.03 10.68
C ASN A 118 3.36 0.35 10.17
N ALA A 119 3.56 1.51 9.56
CA ALA A 119 4.86 1.92 9.03
C ALA A 119 5.66 2.71 10.06
N ASP A 120 6.98 2.59 10.04
CA ASP A 120 7.87 3.41 10.85
C ASP A 120 8.03 4.81 10.25
N SER A 121 7.96 4.91 8.92
CA SER A 121 7.88 6.18 8.22
C SER A 121 6.78 6.13 7.17
N PHE A 122 6.11 7.26 6.97
CA PHE A 122 4.99 7.35 6.04
C PHE A 122 5.00 8.72 5.39
N GLU A 123 5.05 8.74 4.07
CA GLU A 123 4.96 9.97 3.29
C GLU A 123 3.93 9.78 2.19
N ILE A 124 3.12 10.80 1.97
CA ILE A 124 2.12 10.80 0.90
C ILE A 124 2.22 12.11 0.13
N ASP A 125 2.29 11.99 -1.20
CA ASP A 125 2.29 13.11 -2.12
C ASP A 125 1.20 12.85 -3.14
N SER A 126 0.24 13.74 -3.22
CA SER A 126 -0.89 13.61 -4.13
C SER A 126 -1.19 14.94 -4.80
N GLN A 127 -1.38 14.90 -6.11
CA GLN A 127 -1.71 16.06 -6.90
C GLN A 127 -2.98 15.77 -7.71
N PRO A 128 -4.04 16.58 -7.53
CA PRO A 128 -5.27 16.39 -8.28
C PRO A 128 -5.01 16.33 -9.79
N GLY A 129 -5.58 15.33 -10.45
CA GLY A 129 -5.41 15.11 -11.88
C GLY A 129 -4.10 14.45 -12.30
N LYS A 130 -3.16 14.21 -11.38
CA LYS A 130 -1.87 13.58 -11.70
C LYS A 130 -1.69 12.22 -11.07
N GLY A 131 -2.10 12.05 -9.81
CA GLY A 131 -1.99 10.80 -9.12
C GLY A 131 -1.46 10.94 -7.70
N THR A 132 -1.15 9.80 -7.08
CA THR A 132 -0.71 9.72 -5.70
C THR A 132 0.51 8.82 -5.59
N ARG A 133 1.48 9.27 -4.79
CA ARG A 133 2.63 8.47 -4.41
C ARG A 133 2.64 8.32 -2.89
N ILE A 134 2.71 7.08 -2.42
CA ILE A 134 2.82 6.77 -1.00
C ILE A 134 4.12 6.00 -0.78
N SER A 135 4.93 6.47 0.17
CA SER A 135 6.19 5.82 0.51
C SER A 135 6.17 5.45 1.98
N MET A 136 6.46 4.18 2.28
CA MET A 136 6.47 3.66 3.64
C MET A 136 7.79 2.96 3.91
N GLY A 137 8.35 3.20 5.10
CA GLY A 137 9.56 2.54 5.55
C GLY A 137 9.29 1.70 6.78
N PHE A 138 9.98 0.56 6.88
CA PHE A 138 9.86 -0.38 8.00
C PHE A 138 11.24 -0.81 8.44
N SER A 139 11.50 -0.76 9.74
CA SER A 139 12.74 -1.28 10.31
C SER A 139 12.72 -2.81 10.29
N LEU A 140 13.87 -3.43 10.03
CA LEU A 140 14.02 -4.89 10.11
C LEU A 140 13.98 -5.39 11.55
N ASN A 141 14.23 -4.51 12.51
CA ASN A 141 14.35 -4.89 13.91
C ASN A 141 13.04 -4.79 14.70
N GLY A 142 11.95 -4.56 14.03
CA GLY A 142 10.63 -4.54 14.62
C GLY A 142 10.35 -3.39 15.53
#